data_eac03547c8b644e722dade435ac15c0a
#
_entry.id   eac03547c8b644e722dade435ac15c0a
#
_cell.length_a   1.000
_cell.length_b   1.000
_cell.length_c   1.000
_cell.angle_alpha   90.00
_cell.angle_beta   90.00
_cell.angle_gamma   90.00
#
_symmetry.space_group_name_H-M   'P 1'
#
loop_
_entity.id
_entity.type
_entity.pdbx_description
1 polymer ?
#
loop_
_entity_poly.entity_id
_entity_poly.type
_entity_poly.pdbx_seq_one_letter_code
_entity_poly.pdbx_strand_id
1 'polypeptide(L)'
;LNEEKFGPILHVLKFSEKTLDSHLEQITAKGFGLTFGIHTRIDAKAIHASKLVSAGNTYINRDIIGAVVESQPFGGKNLSGTGFKAGGPNYLMQFTDERTISINTVAIGGNAELLNQASEDTP
;
A
#
# COMPACT_ATOMS: atom_id res chain seq x y z
N LEU A 1 12.70 -18.90 12.17
CA LEU A 1 12.89 -17.81 13.13
C LEU A 1 11.56 -17.42 13.74
N ASN A 2 11.53 -17.18 15.03
CA ASN A 2 10.30 -16.78 15.75
C ASN A 2 10.18 -15.26 15.89
N GLU A 3 11.25 -14.53 15.63
CA GLU A 3 11.32 -13.08 15.71
C GLU A 3 12.17 -12.51 14.58
N GLU A 4 11.98 -11.24 14.25
CA GLU A 4 12.83 -10.52 13.33
C GLU A 4 14.26 -10.41 13.88
N LYS A 5 15.24 -10.72 13.05
CA LYS A 5 16.67 -10.52 13.37
C LYS A 5 17.21 -9.42 12.46
N PHE A 6 17.34 -8.24 13.02
CA PHE A 6 17.80 -7.07 12.29
C PHE A 6 19.32 -7.10 12.10
N GLY A 7 19.78 -6.93 10.85
CA GLY A 7 21.21 -6.93 10.52
C GLY A 7 21.51 -7.55 9.15
N PRO A 8 22.79 -7.61 8.76
CA PRO A 8 23.22 -8.19 7.48
C PRO A 8 23.21 -9.72 7.53
N ILE A 9 22.05 -10.33 7.74
CA ILE A 9 21.88 -11.76 7.93
C ILE A 9 21.06 -12.32 6.77
N LEU A 10 21.61 -13.29 6.06
CA LEU A 10 20.90 -14.04 5.02
C LEU A 10 20.51 -15.43 5.53
N HIS A 11 19.22 -15.72 5.54
CA HIS A 11 18.69 -17.04 5.81
C HIS A 11 18.40 -17.78 4.51
N VAL A 12 18.93 -19.00 4.37
CA VAL A 12 18.72 -19.84 3.19
C VAL A 12 17.98 -21.09 3.59
N LEU A 13 16.85 -21.35 2.94
CA LEU A 13 16.04 -22.55 3.13
C LEU A 13 15.90 -23.26 1.78
N LYS A 14 16.16 -24.57 1.76
CA LYS A 14 15.84 -25.43 0.62
C LYS A 14 14.44 -26.01 0.80
N PHE A 15 13.66 -25.98 -0.26
CA PHE A 15 12.30 -26.56 -0.27
C PHE A 15 12.06 -27.34 -1.55
N SER A 16 11.08 -28.23 -1.51
CA SER A 16 10.56 -28.93 -2.70
C SER A 16 9.38 -28.16 -3.29
N GLU A 17 9.11 -28.37 -4.56
CA GLU A 17 7.94 -27.76 -5.20
C GLU A 17 6.63 -28.11 -4.48
N LYS A 18 6.52 -29.33 -3.95
CA LYS A 18 5.34 -29.80 -3.21
C LYS A 18 5.09 -29.04 -1.89
N THR A 19 6.12 -28.40 -1.35
CA THR A 19 6.05 -27.67 -0.06
C THR A 19 6.10 -26.16 -0.26
N LEU A 20 6.08 -25.65 -1.48
CA LEU A 20 6.17 -24.23 -1.76
C LEU A 20 5.06 -23.45 -1.05
N ASP A 21 3.81 -23.82 -1.24
CA ASP A 21 2.65 -23.11 -0.68
C ASP A 21 2.70 -23.06 0.84
N SER A 22 3.02 -24.18 1.48
CA SER A 22 3.20 -24.23 2.93
C SER A 22 4.29 -23.27 3.44
N HIS A 23 5.37 -23.08 2.67
CA HIS A 23 6.41 -22.13 3.05
C HIS A 23 5.97 -20.68 2.83
N LEU A 24 5.25 -20.39 1.75
CA LEU A 24 4.69 -19.05 1.49
C LEU A 24 3.66 -18.65 2.56
N GLU A 25 2.82 -19.58 2.99
CA GLU A 25 1.89 -19.39 4.10
C GLU A 25 2.62 -19.13 5.43
N GLN A 26 3.68 -19.87 5.73
CA GLN A 26 4.50 -19.64 6.91
C GLN A 26 5.20 -18.28 6.89
N ILE A 27 5.66 -17.80 5.73
CA ILE A 27 6.21 -16.45 5.57
C ILE A 27 5.15 -15.41 5.90
N THR A 28 3.97 -15.54 5.32
CA THR A 28 2.85 -14.61 5.56
C THR A 28 2.40 -14.63 7.04
N ALA A 29 2.38 -15.79 7.66
CA ALA A 29 2.02 -15.97 9.08
C ALA A 29 2.98 -15.27 10.05
N LYS A 30 4.19 -14.88 9.62
CA LYS A 30 5.09 -14.06 10.44
C LYS A 30 4.59 -12.63 10.64
N GLY A 31 3.63 -12.19 9.87
CA GLY A 31 3.02 -10.86 10.01
C GLY A 31 3.81 -9.71 9.39
N PHE A 32 5.00 -9.93 8.85
CA PHE A 32 5.78 -8.94 8.11
C PHE A 32 5.45 -8.98 6.62
N GLY A 33 5.50 -7.84 5.95
CA GLY A 33 5.15 -7.79 4.54
C GLY A 33 5.69 -6.55 3.84
N LEU A 34 7.00 -6.32 3.87
CA LEU A 34 7.59 -5.19 3.18
C LEU A 34 7.79 -5.50 1.70
N THR A 35 8.69 -6.43 1.39
CA THR A 35 8.98 -6.83 0.00
C THR A 35 8.99 -8.35 -0.13
N PHE A 36 8.49 -8.82 -1.25
CA PHE A 36 8.56 -10.21 -1.66
C PHE A 36 9.10 -10.30 -3.09
N GLY A 37 10.06 -11.18 -3.31
CA GLY A 37 10.63 -11.44 -4.63
C GLY A 37 10.50 -12.90 -5.02
N ILE A 38 10.16 -13.16 -6.29
CA ILE A 38 10.14 -14.49 -6.86
C ILE A 38 10.83 -14.52 -8.23
N HIS A 39 11.70 -15.52 -8.42
CA HIS A 39 12.34 -15.79 -9.69
C HIS A 39 11.86 -17.13 -10.24
N THR A 40 11.17 -17.09 -11.37
CA THR A 40 10.64 -18.27 -12.05
C THR A 40 10.38 -17.97 -13.52
N ARG A 41 10.47 -19.00 -14.36
CA ARG A 41 10.09 -18.93 -15.77
C ARG A 41 8.62 -19.33 -16.02
N ILE A 42 7.88 -19.62 -14.96
CA ILE A 42 6.48 -20.05 -15.03
C ILE A 42 5.61 -18.94 -14.47
N ASP A 43 4.97 -18.15 -15.32
CA ASP A 43 4.15 -17.00 -14.93
C ASP A 43 3.03 -17.36 -13.96
N ALA A 44 2.35 -18.48 -14.20
CA ALA A 44 1.28 -18.95 -13.31
C ALA A 44 1.79 -19.18 -11.87
N LYS A 45 3.03 -19.65 -11.69
CA LYS A 45 3.65 -19.84 -10.39
C LYS A 45 3.98 -18.50 -9.72
N ALA A 46 4.47 -17.53 -10.49
CA ALA A 46 4.73 -16.19 -9.99
C ALA A 46 3.44 -15.51 -9.49
N ILE A 47 2.39 -15.58 -10.29
CA ILE A 47 1.07 -15.02 -9.94
C ILE A 47 0.47 -15.73 -8.72
N HIS A 48 0.56 -17.05 -8.66
CA HIS A 48 0.08 -17.83 -7.52
C HIS A 48 0.80 -17.42 -6.23
N ALA A 49 2.13 -17.39 -6.23
CA ALA A 49 2.92 -17.00 -5.08
C ALA A 49 2.64 -15.55 -4.63
N SER A 50 2.44 -14.63 -5.57
CA SER A 50 2.13 -13.23 -5.27
C SER A 50 0.77 -13.03 -4.58
N LYS A 51 -0.14 -13.98 -4.74
CA LYS A 51 -1.45 -13.98 -4.05
C LYS A 51 -1.37 -14.56 -2.64
N LEU A 52 -0.47 -15.50 -2.41
CA LEU A 52 -0.29 -16.14 -1.09
C LEU A 52 0.52 -15.26 -0.13
N VAL A 53 1.51 -14.52 -0.63
CA VAL A 53 2.35 -13.69 0.22
C VAL A 53 1.76 -12.29 0.34
N SER A 54 1.40 -11.90 1.57
CA SER A 54 0.90 -10.56 1.87
C SER A 54 2.08 -9.59 2.02
N ALA A 55 2.61 -9.10 0.90
CA ALA A 55 3.64 -8.07 0.88
C ALA A 55 3.15 -6.78 0.21
N GLY A 56 3.69 -5.65 0.65
CA GLY A 56 3.38 -4.35 0.06
C GLY A 56 3.92 -4.22 -1.35
N ASN A 57 5.14 -4.72 -1.59
CA ASN A 57 5.77 -4.75 -2.90
C ASN A 57 6.14 -6.18 -3.27
N THR A 58 5.67 -6.64 -4.42
CA THR A 58 6.04 -7.94 -5.00
C THR A 58 6.80 -7.73 -6.30
N TYR A 59 7.95 -8.37 -6.41
CA TYR A 59 8.85 -8.26 -7.55
C TYR A 59 9.04 -9.64 -8.22
N ILE A 60 8.83 -9.70 -9.51
CA ILE A 60 8.94 -10.93 -10.29
C ILE A 60 10.13 -10.80 -11.24
N ASN A 61 11.07 -11.75 -11.16
CA ASN A 61 12.27 -11.85 -12.00
C ASN A 61 13.16 -10.59 -11.99
N ARG A 62 13.17 -9.86 -10.89
CA ARG A 62 14.04 -8.72 -10.65
C ARG A 62 14.47 -8.67 -9.17
N ASP A 63 15.40 -7.80 -8.84
CA ASP A 63 15.78 -7.55 -7.45
C ASP A 63 14.59 -6.97 -6.64
N ILE A 64 14.68 -7.11 -5.32
CA ILE A 64 13.69 -6.61 -4.38
C ILE A 64 14.06 -5.25 -3.80
N ILE A 65 15.04 -4.57 -4.37
CA ILE A 65 15.57 -3.30 -3.93
C ILE A 65 14.94 -2.18 -4.75
N GLY A 66 14.56 -1.13 -4.07
CA GLY A 66 14.21 0.13 -4.69
C GLY A 66 12.73 0.35 -4.91
N ALA A 67 12.42 1.62 -4.81
CA ALA A 67 11.16 2.23 -5.21
C ALA A 67 11.44 3.25 -6.31
N VAL A 68 10.50 3.45 -7.18
CA VAL A 68 10.54 4.55 -8.15
C VAL A 68 9.28 5.37 -7.93
N VAL A 69 9.45 6.65 -7.61
CA VAL A 69 8.36 7.58 -7.38
C VAL A 69 7.37 7.52 -8.54
N GLU A 70 6.10 7.51 -8.26
CA GLU A 70 4.97 7.36 -9.18
C GLU A 70 4.82 5.97 -9.82
N SER A 71 5.89 5.39 -10.39
CA SER A 71 5.80 4.12 -11.11
C SER A 71 5.88 2.88 -10.21
N GLN A 72 6.64 2.96 -9.12
CA GLN A 72 6.80 1.88 -8.16
C GLN A 72 6.75 2.41 -6.72
N PRO A 73 5.58 2.82 -6.23
CA PRO A 73 5.41 3.30 -4.87
C PRO A 73 5.81 2.23 -3.86
N PHE A 74 6.43 2.64 -2.76
CA PHE A 74 7.01 1.73 -1.79
C PHE A 74 6.32 1.82 -0.43
N GLY A 75 6.00 0.67 0.14
CA GLY A 75 5.45 0.56 1.47
C GLY A 75 5.01 -0.86 1.78
N GLY A 76 5.09 -1.25 3.04
CA GLY A 76 4.75 -2.57 3.53
C GLY A 76 3.28 -2.73 3.87
N LYS A 77 2.94 -3.95 4.30
CA LYS A 77 1.66 -4.35 4.88
C LYS A 77 1.87 -4.95 6.26
N ASN A 78 0.80 -5.10 7.00
CA ASN A 78 0.78 -5.69 8.33
C ASN A 78 1.82 -5.02 9.26
N LEU A 79 2.67 -5.76 9.95
CA LEU A 79 3.71 -5.23 10.84
C LEU A 79 4.75 -4.34 10.11
N SER A 80 4.87 -4.46 8.80
CA SER A 80 5.72 -3.59 7.98
C SER A 80 4.96 -2.41 7.37
N GLY A 81 3.69 -2.22 7.68
CA GLY A 81 2.85 -1.17 7.13
C GLY A 81 3.06 0.17 7.84
N THR A 82 3.12 1.25 7.05
CA THR A 82 3.25 2.63 7.54
C THR A 82 2.18 3.57 6.97
N GLY A 83 1.07 3.02 6.48
CA GLY A 83 0.00 3.75 5.81
C GLY A 83 0.09 3.66 4.29
N PHE A 84 -0.27 4.71 3.59
CA PHE A 84 -0.18 4.76 2.13
C PHE A 84 1.26 4.68 1.64
N LYS A 85 1.45 4.06 0.49
CA LYS A 85 2.79 3.89 -0.08
C LYS A 85 3.44 5.20 -0.43
N ALA A 86 4.68 5.39 0.01
CA ALA A 86 5.49 6.53 -0.34
C ALA A 86 5.68 6.64 -1.87
N GLY A 87 5.47 7.84 -2.43
CA GLY A 87 5.51 8.08 -3.86
C GLY A 87 4.29 7.54 -4.62
N GLY A 88 3.25 7.07 -3.93
CA GLY A 88 2.01 6.60 -4.54
C GLY A 88 0.95 7.68 -4.69
N PRO A 89 -0.05 7.47 -5.56
CA PRO A 89 -1.09 8.46 -5.85
C PRO A 89 -1.95 8.81 -4.63
N ASN A 90 -2.07 7.88 -3.69
CA ASN A 90 -2.88 8.07 -2.48
C ASN A 90 -2.08 8.62 -1.29
N TYR A 91 -0.78 8.90 -1.45
CA TYR A 91 0.07 9.29 -0.34
C TYR A 91 -0.38 10.58 0.35
N LEU A 92 -0.84 11.57 -0.42
CA LEU A 92 -1.31 12.84 0.09
C LEU A 92 -2.63 12.73 0.87
N MET A 93 -3.44 11.70 0.59
CA MET A 93 -4.73 11.51 1.26
C MET A 93 -4.59 11.33 2.79
N GLN A 94 -3.47 10.82 3.27
CA GLN A 94 -3.24 10.67 4.71
C GLN A 94 -3.03 12.00 5.46
N PHE A 95 -2.82 13.10 4.74
CA PHE A 95 -2.62 14.44 5.30
C PHE A 95 -3.85 15.33 5.11
N THR A 96 -4.95 14.79 4.60
CA THR A 96 -6.19 15.52 4.36
C THR A 96 -7.25 15.10 5.37
N ASP A 97 -8.15 16.03 5.68
CA ASP A 97 -9.33 15.77 6.49
C ASP A 97 -10.59 16.14 5.71
N GLU A 98 -11.66 15.41 5.93
CA GLU A 98 -12.94 15.69 5.30
C GLU A 98 -13.77 16.65 6.17
N ARG A 99 -14.19 17.76 5.59
CA ARG A 99 -15.05 18.75 6.25
C ARG A 99 -16.33 18.96 5.46
N THR A 100 -17.45 18.75 6.11
CA THR A 100 -18.77 19.05 5.52
C THR A 100 -19.26 20.39 6.04
N ILE A 101 -19.66 21.28 5.12
CA ILE A 101 -20.33 22.54 5.43
C ILE A 101 -21.73 22.47 4.82
N SER A 102 -22.75 22.60 5.66
CA SER A 102 -24.15 22.64 5.21
C SER A 102 -24.77 23.96 5.59
N ILE A 103 -25.31 24.67 4.60
CA ILE A 103 -25.92 25.99 4.78
C ILE A 103 -27.41 25.88 4.45
N ASN A 104 -28.25 26.24 5.42
CA ASN A 104 -29.69 26.36 5.18
C ASN A 104 -29.99 27.71 4.51
N THR A 105 -30.07 27.72 3.20
CA THR A 105 -30.35 28.95 2.43
C THR A 105 -31.74 29.53 2.64
N VAL A 106 -32.71 28.72 3.05
CA VAL A 106 -34.07 29.19 3.39
C VAL A 106 -34.09 30.03 4.64
N ALA A 107 -33.22 29.75 5.61
CA ALA A 107 -33.12 30.55 6.86
C ALA A 107 -32.54 31.96 6.61
N ILE A 108 -31.87 32.21 5.50
CA ILE A 108 -31.32 33.51 5.09
C ILE A 108 -32.38 34.38 4.41
N GLY A 109 -33.64 33.92 4.33
CA GLY A 109 -34.75 34.69 3.77
C GLY A 109 -34.86 34.67 2.24
N GLY A 110 -34.13 33.85 1.56
CA GLY A 110 -34.27 33.58 0.10
C GLY A 110 -34.04 34.83 -0.80
N ASN A 111 -33.32 35.84 -0.33
CA ASN A 111 -33.04 37.01 -1.16
C ASN A 111 -31.91 36.66 -2.16
N ALA A 112 -32.26 36.54 -3.43
CA ALA A 112 -31.35 36.22 -4.52
C ALA A 112 -30.19 37.23 -4.67
N GLU A 113 -30.41 38.51 -4.29
CA GLU A 113 -29.37 39.54 -4.32
C GLU A 113 -28.28 39.30 -3.28
N LEU A 114 -28.62 38.81 -2.07
CA LEU A 114 -27.66 38.49 -1.03
C LEU A 114 -26.84 37.21 -1.40
N LEU A 115 -27.43 36.28 -2.11
CA LEU A 115 -26.73 35.07 -2.61
C LEU A 115 -25.71 35.42 -3.70
N ASN A 116 -26.01 36.42 -4.54
CA ASN A 116 -25.10 36.87 -5.60
C ASN A 116 -23.94 37.70 -5.06
N GLN A 117 -24.16 38.54 -4.01
CA GLN A 117 -23.06 39.29 -3.40
C GLN A 117 -22.02 38.40 -2.70
N ALA A 118 -22.42 37.28 -2.12
CA ALA A 118 -21.52 36.36 -1.48
C ALA A 118 -20.59 35.59 -2.48
N SER A 119 -20.91 35.58 -3.78
CA SER A 119 -20.10 34.97 -4.82
C SER A 119 -18.99 35.88 -5.38
N GLU A 120 -19.09 37.21 -5.18
CA GLU A 120 -18.10 38.18 -5.66
C GLU A 120 -16.95 38.43 -4.65
N ASP A 121 -17.12 38.08 -3.39
CA ASP A 121 -16.12 38.30 -2.33
C ASP A 121 -15.24 37.05 -2.03
N THR A 122 -15.24 36.05 -2.87
CA THR A 122 -14.34 34.87 -2.68
C THR A 122 -13.07 35.07 -3.49
N PRO A 123 -11.88 35.20 -2.84
CA PRO A 123 -10.58 35.37 -3.51
C PRO A 123 -10.13 34.14 -4.28
#